data_07260d856a082b7a6ae9e1267734a09c
#
_entry.id   07260d856a082b7a6ae9e1267734a09c
#
_cell.length_a   1.000
_cell.length_b   1.000
_cell.length_c   1.000
_cell.angle_alpha   90.00
_cell.angle_beta   90.00
_cell.angle_gamma   90.00
#
_symmetry.space_group_name_H-M   'P 1'
#
loop_
_entity.id
_entity.type
_entity.pdbx_description
1 polymer ?
#
loop_
_entity_poly.entity_id
_entity_poly.type
_entity_poly.pdbx_seq_one_letter_code
_entity_poly.pdbx_strand_id
1 'polypeptide(L)'
;KITETGTAKVSIGNAELVSGVKVVGKLEYSTVTDANGSINPRIQAIDVETKRVKDVTKDFTSGSIGGVISGLETLTTAQSDLNRLAKAFADQMNGIQQYVNGNEQACYYDRQNDVLVKNPPALFEGTTAGDIKINNDVYNNPDLVAAARLDTSAVNWEKAVGNGDNALFFFNAKSAKLTDLDGLSMQDFLIAMGTKAALSADDLQKQADAQGSIVDSINNQILSETGVNLDEELSNMIIYQQGYNASARMFSTCVEVFDTLVNLGK
;
A
#
# COMPACT_ATOMS: atom_id res chain seq x y z
N LYS A 1 -10.67 -0.79 -25.82
CA LYS A 1 -10.61 -1.57 -27.08
C LYS A 1 -11.43 -0.86 -28.16
N ILE A 2 -11.00 -0.90 -29.40
CA ILE A 2 -11.80 -0.48 -30.56
C ILE A 2 -12.52 -1.74 -31.06
N THR A 3 -13.82 -1.65 -31.29
CA THR A 3 -14.64 -2.75 -31.80
C THR A 3 -14.41 -2.91 -33.30
N GLU A 4 -14.80 -4.05 -33.89
CA GLU A 4 -14.73 -4.28 -35.35
C GLU A 4 -15.51 -3.24 -36.17
N THR A 5 -16.47 -2.58 -35.54
CA THR A 5 -17.25 -1.48 -36.13
C THR A 5 -16.61 -0.10 -35.98
N GLY A 6 -15.36 -0.01 -35.48
CA GLY A 6 -14.61 1.24 -35.28
C GLY A 6 -15.09 2.08 -34.09
N THR A 7 -15.95 1.56 -33.23
CA THR A 7 -16.42 2.27 -32.02
C THR A 7 -15.53 1.98 -30.82
N ALA A 8 -15.28 3.00 -29.99
CA ALA A 8 -14.49 2.84 -28.76
C ALA A 8 -15.31 2.16 -27.66
N LYS A 9 -14.71 1.18 -26.98
CA LYS A 9 -15.24 0.54 -25.78
C LYS A 9 -14.25 0.72 -24.64
N VAL A 10 -14.69 1.34 -23.53
CA VAL A 10 -13.91 1.50 -22.32
C VAL A 10 -14.55 0.67 -21.22
N SER A 11 -13.75 -0.24 -20.62
CA SER A 11 -14.22 -1.09 -19.52
C SER A 11 -13.12 -1.26 -18.48
N ILE A 12 -13.52 -1.53 -17.23
CA ILE A 12 -12.65 -1.91 -16.13
C ILE A 12 -13.12 -3.27 -15.65
N GLY A 13 -12.25 -4.28 -15.75
CA GLY A 13 -12.66 -5.67 -15.59
C GLY A 13 -13.84 -5.98 -16.52
N ASN A 14 -14.93 -6.46 -15.94
CA ASN A 14 -16.16 -6.75 -16.67
C ASN A 14 -17.20 -5.59 -16.59
N ALA A 15 -16.87 -4.44 -16.04
CA ALA A 15 -17.74 -3.27 -15.99
C ALA A 15 -17.47 -2.36 -17.18
N GLU A 16 -18.48 -2.16 -18.04
CA GLU A 16 -18.39 -1.26 -19.18
C GLU A 16 -18.73 0.16 -18.73
N LEU A 17 -17.89 1.13 -19.09
CA LEU A 17 -18.06 2.54 -18.75
C LEU A 17 -18.51 3.37 -19.97
N VAL A 18 -17.94 3.05 -21.13
CA VAL A 18 -18.28 3.72 -22.40
C VAL A 18 -18.50 2.68 -23.48
N SER A 19 -19.58 2.83 -24.23
CA SER A 19 -19.93 2.04 -25.41
C SER A 19 -20.17 2.96 -26.60
N GLY A 20 -19.21 3.05 -27.50
CA GLY A 20 -19.24 4.01 -28.61
C GLY A 20 -19.21 5.45 -28.12
N VAL A 21 -20.30 6.19 -28.37
CA VAL A 21 -20.47 7.59 -27.94
C VAL A 21 -21.29 7.72 -26.64
N LYS A 22 -21.74 6.60 -26.05
CA LYS A 22 -22.63 6.59 -24.90
C LYS A 22 -21.86 6.22 -23.64
N VAL A 23 -22.03 7.01 -22.58
CA VAL A 23 -21.60 6.68 -21.24
C VAL A 23 -22.63 5.72 -20.63
N VAL A 24 -22.21 4.48 -20.36
CA VAL A 24 -23.08 3.41 -19.83
C VAL A 24 -22.77 3.08 -18.36
N GLY A 25 -21.61 3.49 -17.85
CA GLY A 25 -21.20 3.31 -16.47
C GLY A 25 -20.49 4.52 -15.91
N LYS A 26 -20.53 4.69 -14.59
CA LYS A 26 -19.73 5.68 -13.85
C LYS A 26 -18.97 5.00 -12.73
N LEU A 27 -17.86 5.59 -12.32
CA LEU A 27 -17.09 5.13 -11.15
C LEU A 27 -17.42 6.01 -9.96
N GLU A 28 -17.60 5.38 -8.82
CA GLU A 28 -17.72 6.05 -7.53
C GLU A 28 -16.65 5.50 -6.56
N TYR A 29 -16.03 6.42 -5.83
CA TYR A 29 -15.08 6.10 -4.77
C TYR A 29 -15.77 6.20 -3.42
N SER A 30 -15.50 5.24 -2.55
CA SER A 30 -15.87 5.25 -1.14
C SER A 30 -14.78 4.60 -0.31
N THR A 31 -14.87 4.73 0.99
CA THR A 31 -14.02 4.01 1.94
C THR A 31 -14.88 3.11 2.81
N VAL A 32 -14.35 1.94 3.14
CA VAL A 32 -14.97 0.99 4.06
C VAL A 32 -14.03 0.81 5.23
N THR A 33 -14.52 1.07 6.45
CA THR A 33 -13.76 0.79 7.67
C THR A 33 -14.06 -0.64 8.10
N ASP A 34 -13.03 -1.45 8.29
CA ASP A 34 -13.17 -2.82 8.79
C ASP A 34 -13.36 -2.86 10.32
N ALA A 35 -13.57 -4.06 10.86
CA ALA A 35 -13.77 -4.27 12.30
C ALA A 35 -12.55 -3.87 13.16
N ASN A 36 -11.38 -3.72 12.55
CA ASN A 36 -10.12 -3.34 13.21
C ASN A 36 -9.82 -1.84 13.07
N GLY A 37 -10.76 -1.05 12.51
CA GLY A 37 -10.59 0.38 12.29
C GLY A 37 -9.73 0.74 11.06
N SER A 38 -9.33 -0.23 10.24
CA SER A 38 -8.57 0.01 9.02
C SER A 38 -9.48 0.54 7.92
N ILE A 39 -9.02 1.59 7.24
CA ILE A 39 -9.76 2.24 6.16
C ILE A 39 -9.32 1.63 4.82
N ASN A 40 -10.24 0.93 4.18
CA ASN A 40 -10.01 0.29 2.89
C ASN A 40 -10.67 1.09 1.77
N PRO A 41 -9.96 1.37 0.66
CA PRO A 41 -10.53 2.02 -0.50
C PRO A 41 -11.51 1.08 -1.20
N ARG A 42 -12.60 1.63 -1.71
CA ARG A 42 -13.57 0.90 -2.50
C ARG A 42 -13.95 1.70 -3.74
N ILE A 43 -13.72 1.13 -4.91
CA ILE A 43 -14.14 1.71 -6.19
C ILE A 43 -15.28 0.87 -6.75
N GLN A 44 -16.38 1.50 -7.04
CA GLN A 44 -17.58 0.86 -7.56
C GLN A 44 -17.91 1.37 -8.95
N ALA A 45 -18.18 0.48 -9.88
CA ALA A 45 -18.76 0.81 -11.16
C ALA A 45 -20.28 0.70 -11.04
N ILE A 46 -20.97 1.76 -11.43
CA ILE A 46 -22.43 1.87 -11.41
C ILE A 46 -22.93 1.97 -12.83
N ASP A 47 -23.72 1.01 -13.26
CA ASP A 47 -24.42 1.06 -14.54
C ASP A 47 -25.47 2.18 -14.53
N VAL A 48 -25.42 3.05 -15.53
CA VAL A 48 -26.27 4.27 -15.58
C VAL A 48 -27.75 3.93 -15.75
N GLU A 49 -28.05 2.87 -16.52
CA GLU A 49 -29.44 2.48 -16.83
C GLU A 49 -30.01 1.58 -15.74
N THR A 50 -29.31 0.49 -15.41
CA THR A 50 -29.83 -0.54 -14.50
C THR A 50 -29.58 -0.23 -13.03
N LYS A 51 -28.76 0.78 -12.72
CA LYS A 51 -28.29 1.14 -11.37
C LYS A 51 -27.55 -0.01 -10.64
N ARG A 52 -27.12 -1.03 -11.35
CA ARG A 52 -26.32 -2.10 -10.78
C ARG A 52 -24.97 -1.60 -10.36
N VAL A 53 -24.59 -1.95 -9.14
CA VAL A 53 -23.32 -1.58 -8.53
C VAL A 53 -22.41 -2.79 -8.54
N LYS A 54 -21.19 -2.62 -9.00
CA LYS A 54 -20.15 -3.66 -8.99
C LYS A 54 -18.87 -3.10 -8.35
N ASP A 55 -18.30 -3.83 -7.41
CA ASP A 55 -16.97 -3.52 -6.87
C ASP A 55 -15.92 -3.88 -7.92
N VAL A 56 -15.14 -2.90 -8.32
CA VAL A 56 -14.07 -3.01 -9.31
C VAL A 56 -12.71 -2.62 -8.74
N THR A 57 -12.60 -2.50 -7.41
CA THR A 57 -11.37 -2.08 -6.73
C THR A 57 -10.18 -2.94 -7.15
N LYS A 58 -10.36 -4.26 -7.18
CA LYS A 58 -9.31 -5.22 -7.54
C LYS A 58 -9.04 -5.32 -9.05
N ASP A 59 -9.86 -4.70 -9.89
CA ASP A 59 -9.66 -4.68 -11.33
C ASP A 59 -8.62 -3.59 -11.74
N PHE A 60 -8.26 -2.68 -10.82
CA PHE A 60 -7.19 -1.69 -11.01
C PHE A 60 -5.83 -2.30 -10.65
N THR A 61 -5.23 -3.02 -11.59
CA THR A 61 -3.95 -3.73 -11.38
C THR A 61 -2.73 -2.93 -11.85
N SER A 62 -2.93 -1.76 -12.47
CA SER A 62 -1.85 -0.94 -13.03
C SER A 62 -2.20 0.55 -13.05
N GLY A 63 -1.23 1.38 -13.42
CA GLY A 63 -1.37 2.83 -13.43
C GLY A 63 -1.39 3.45 -12.02
N SER A 64 -1.60 4.75 -11.94
CA SER A 64 -1.57 5.49 -10.67
C SER A 64 -2.62 5.00 -9.67
N ILE A 65 -3.83 4.67 -10.14
CA ILE A 65 -4.90 4.18 -9.26
C ILE A 65 -4.53 2.81 -8.70
N GLY A 66 -4.05 1.88 -9.53
CA GLY A 66 -3.59 0.56 -9.08
C GLY A 66 -2.45 0.68 -8.06
N GLY A 67 -1.49 1.57 -8.30
CA GLY A 67 -0.41 1.84 -7.36
C GLY A 67 -0.90 2.38 -6.01
N VAL A 68 -1.86 3.30 -6.00
CA VAL A 68 -2.46 3.82 -4.76
C VAL A 68 -3.20 2.73 -4.00
N ILE A 69 -3.98 1.88 -4.68
CA ILE A 69 -4.71 0.76 -4.05
C ILE A 69 -3.72 -0.22 -3.42
N SER A 70 -2.70 -0.64 -4.15
CA SER A 70 -1.66 -1.55 -3.65
C SER A 70 -0.89 -0.96 -2.45
N GLY A 71 -0.59 0.35 -2.50
CA GLY A 71 0.04 1.06 -1.39
C GLY A 71 -0.84 1.07 -0.13
N LEU A 72 -2.15 1.31 -0.28
CA LEU A 72 -3.10 1.28 0.82
C LEU A 72 -3.27 -0.13 1.39
N GLU A 73 -3.29 -1.18 0.57
CA GLU A 73 -3.32 -2.57 1.03
C GLU A 73 -2.06 -2.91 1.84
N THR A 74 -0.90 -2.43 1.41
CA THR A 74 0.37 -2.60 2.15
C THR A 74 0.32 -1.90 3.51
N LEU A 75 -0.17 -0.65 3.55
CA LEU A 75 -0.34 0.10 4.80
C LEU A 75 -1.35 -0.56 5.75
N THR A 76 -2.48 -1.03 5.23
CA THR A 76 -3.50 -1.75 6.00
C THR A 76 -2.93 -3.03 6.61
N THR A 77 -2.12 -3.77 5.85
CA THR A 77 -1.44 -4.96 6.35
C THR A 77 -0.46 -4.62 7.46
N ALA A 78 0.37 -3.59 7.26
CA ALA A 78 1.32 -3.14 8.27
C ALA A 78 0.62 -2.66 9.56
N GLN A 79 -0.50 -1.94 9.44
CA GLN A 79 -1.32 -1.53 10.58
C GLN A 79 -1.90 -2.74 11.32
N SER A 80 -2.41 -3.74 10.59
CA SER A 80 -2.90 -4.98 11.16
C SER A 80 -1.81 -5.75 11.92
N ASP A 81 -0.62 -5.85 11.33
CA ASP A 81 0.52 -6.51 11.97
C ASP A 81 0.98 -5.76 13.24
N LEU A 82 0.97 -4.41 13.23
CA LEU A 82 1.24 -3.60 14.43
C LEU A 82 0.18 -3.81 15.51
N ASN A 83 -1.09 -3.88 15.14
CA ASN A 83 -2.18 -4.14 16.10
C ASN A 83 -2.05 -5.54 16.71
N ARG A 84 -1.70 -6.56 15.90
CA ARG A 84 -1.40 -7.91 16.39
C ARG A 84 -0.26 -7.91 17.40
N LEU A 85 0.82 -7.19 17.10
CA LEU A 85 1.97 -7.08 18.00
C LEU A 85 1.58 -6.39 19.31
N ALA A 86 0.86 -5.26 19.25
CA ALA A 86 0.42 -4.52 20.42
C ALA A 86 -0.50 -5.36 21.31
N LYS A 87 -1.47 -6.05 20.69
CA LYS A 87 -2.38 -6.95 21.40
C LYS A 87 -1.61 -8.11 22.04
N ALA A 88 -0.77 -8.80 21.31
CA ALA A 88 0.02 -9.91 21.83
C ALA A 88 0.95 -9.49 22.97
N PHE A 89 1.53 -8.29 22.88
CA PHE A 89 2.32 -7.69 23.96
C PHE A 89 1.45 -7.45 25.22
N ALA A 90 0.30 -6.78 25.07
CA ALA A 90 -0.59 -6.50 26.18
C ALA A 90 -1.10 -7.79 26.84
N ASP A 91 -1.55 -8.75 26.04
CA ASP A 91 -2.06 -10.03 26.53
C ASP A 91 -0.99 -10.84 27.24
N GLN A 92 0.24 -10.90 26.71
CA GLN A 92 1.36 -11.59 27.34
C GLN A 92 1.74 -10.94 28.67
N MET A 93 1.86 -9.62 28.72
CA MET A 93 2.21 -8.90 29.94
C MET A 93 1.09 -9.00 31.00
N ASN A 94 -0.15 -8.83 30.58
CA ASN A 94 -1.31 -8.99 31.47
C ASN A 94 -1.45 -10.45 31.94
N GLY A 95 -1.20 -11.43 31.09
CA GLY A 95 -1.22 -12.85 31.46
C GLY A 95 -0.18 -13.21 32.51
N ILE A 96 1.01 -12.56 32.49
CA ILE A 96 2.02 -12.71 33.55
C ILE A 96 1.60 -11.99 34.81
N GLN A 97 1.12 -10.75 34.67
CA GLN A 97 0.66 -9.91 35.77
C GLN A 97 -0.46 -10.55 36.56
N GLN A 98 -1.45 -11.12 35.86
CA GLN A 98 -2.66 -11.71 36.42
C GLN A 98 -2.63 -13.24 36.45
N TYR A 99 -1.43 -13.82 36.47
CA TYR A 99 -1.29 -15.28 36.43
C TYR A 99 -2.02 -15.96 37.57
N VAL A 100 -2.83 -16.97 37.23
CA VAL A 100 -3.52 -17.85 38.17
C VAL A 100 -3.50 -19.29 37.60
N ASN A 101 -2.98 -20.22 38.41
CA ASN A 101 -3.02 -21.64 38.09
C ASN A 101 -3.28 -22.43 39.39
N GLY A 102 -4.53 -22.79 39.64
CA GLY A 102 -4.93 -23.33 40.93
C GLY A 102 -4.69 -22.35 42.07
N ASN A 103 -3.89 -22.75 43.05
CA ASN A 103 -3.49 -21.88 44.17
C ASN A 103 -2.25 -21.03 43.89
N GLU A 104 -1.51 -21.32 42.84
CA GLU A 104 -0.36 -20.53 42.43
C GLU A 104 -0.82 -19.27 41.71
N GLN A 105 -0.46 -18.10 42.23
CA GLN A 105 -0.93 -16.82 41.71
C GLN A 105 0.18 -15.78 41.70
N ALA A 106 0.11 -14.85 40.74
CA ALA A 106 0.91 -13.64 40.76
C ALA A 106 0.43 -12.70 41.89
N CYS A 107 1.38 -12.11 42.62
CA CYS A 107 1.12 -11.28 43.77
C CYS A 107 1.93 -9.98 43.68
N TYR A 108 1.38 -8.90 44.21
CA TYR A 108 2.08 -7.64 44.38
C TYR A 108 2.25 -7.32 45.86
N TYR A 109 3.21 -6.45 46.17
CA TYR A 109 3.52 -6.05 47.54
C TYR A 109 2.83 -4.73 47.90
N ASP A 110 1.94 -4.81 48.87
CA ASP A 110 1.30 -3.62 49.47
C ASP A 110 2.20 -3.04 50.56
N ARG A 111 2.86 -1.95 50.25
CA ARG A 111 3.79 -1.28 51.17
C ARG A 111 3.11 -0.65 52.38
N GLN A 112 1.82 -0.32 52.27
CA GLN A 112 1.08 0.33 53.39
C GLN A 112 0.75 -0.69 54.47
N ASN A 113 0.39 -1.90 54.06
CA ASN A 113 0.00 -2.98 54.95
C ASN A 113 1.12 -3.99 55.21
N ASP A 114 2.27 -3.86 54.56
CA ASP A 114 3.42 -4.75 54.65
C ASP A 114 3.09 -6.23 54.34
N VAL A 115 2.29 -6.44 53.28
CA VAL A 115 1.83 -7.78 52.88
C VAL A 115 1.86 -7.94 51.38
N LEU A 116 1.94 -9.20 50.90
CA LEU A 116 1.68 -9.57 49.51
C LEU A 116 0.18 -9.67 49.29
N VAL A 117 -0.27 -9.17 48.14
CA VAL A 117 -1.69 -9.17 47.78
C VAL A 117 -1.88 -9.87 46.42
N LYS A 118 -2.87 -10.73 46.33
CA LYS A 118 -3.27 -11.42 45.08
C LYS A 118 -4.20 -10.55 44.23
N ASN A 119 -4.42 -11.00 42.98
CA ASN A 119 -5.30 -10.35 42.01
C ASN A 119 -4.84 -8.95 41.61
N PRO A 120 -3.61 -8.80 41.09
CA PRO A 120 -3.14 -7.51 40.60
C PRO A 120 -3.99 -7.03 39.41
N PRO A 121 -4.14 -5.71 39.21
CA PRO A 121 -4.80 -5.17 38.04
C PRO A 121 -3.98 -5.49 36.77
N ALA A 122 -4.62 -5.44 35.60
CA ALA A 122 -3.91 -5.55 34.32
C ALA A 122 -2.88 -4.43 34.18
N LEU A 123 -1.73 -4.70 33.56
CA LEU A 123 -0.69 -3.71 33.28
C LEU A 123 -1.06 -2.79 32.14
N PHE A 124 -1.66 -3.35 31.09
CA PHE A 124 -1.98 -2.64 29.85
C PHE A 124 -3.47 -2.71 29.56
N GLU A 125 -4.00 -1.62 29.02
CA GLU A 125 -5.33 -1.48 28.46
C GLU A 125 -5.20 -1.20 26.96
N GLY A 126 -6.27 -1.47 26.20
CA GLY A 126 -6.28 -1.34 24.75
C GLY A 126 -5.94 -2.64 24.04
N THR A 127 -6.26 -2.69 22.76
CA THR A 127 -6.12 -3.90 21.90
C THR A 127 -5.45 -3.62 20.58
N THR A 128 -5.14 -2.36 20.30
CA THR A 128 -4.51 -1.92 19.05
C THR A 128 -3.26 -1.08 19.34
N ALA A 129 -2.41 -0.91 18.34
CA ALA A 129 -1.21 -0.08 18.46
C ALA A 129 -1.54 1.41 18.71
N GLY A 130 -2.76 1.84 18.37
CA GLY A 130 -3.19 3.22 18.55
C GLY A 130 -3.82 3.50 19.92
N ASP A 131 -4.28 2.47 20.64
CA ASP A 131 -4.98 2.64 21.92
C ASP A 131 -4.31 1.94 23.10
N ILE A 132 -3.24 1.18 22.86
CA ILE A 132 -2.48 0.53 23.93
C ILE A 132 -1.89 1.58 24.88
N LYS A 133 -2.13 1.42 26.15
CA LYS A 133 -1.62 2.29 27.22
C LYS A 133 -1.44 1.52 28.52
N ILE A 134 -0.62 2.05 29.41
CA ILE A 134 -0.50 1.53 30.76
C ILE A 134 -1.80 1.83 31.53
N ASN A 135 -2.28 0.87 32.30
CA ASN A 135 -3.41 1.04 33.19
C ASN A 135 -3.13 2.19 34.18
N ASN A 136 -4.07 3.11 34.32
CA ASN A 136 -3.91 4.29 35.18
C ASN A 136 -3.63 3.97 36.65
N ASP A 137 -4.22 2.89 37.18
CA ASP A 137 -3.98 2.47 38.55
C ASP A 137 -2.52 2.06 38.76
N VAL A 138 -1.96 1.31 37.81
CA VAL A 138 -0.56 0.87 37.84
C VAL A 138 0.39 2.05 37.59
N TYR A 139 0.02 2.97 36.67
CA TYR A 139 0.80 4.18 36.43
C TYR A 139 0.94 5.05 37.63
N ASN A 140 -0.15 5.23 38.38
CA ASN A 140 -0.18 6.05 39.60
C ASN A 140 0.42 5.31 40.82
N ASN A 141 0.36 3.99 40.84
CA ASN A 141 0.93 3.16 41.91
C ASN A 141 1.69 1.97 41.34
N PRO A 142 3.01 2.10 41.08
CA PRO A 142 3.85 1.01 40.55
C PRO A 142 3.97 -0.22 41.47
N ASP A 143 3.62 -0.08 42.76
CA ASP A 143 3.62 -1.21 43.68
C ASP A 143 2.57 -2.27 43.34
N LEU A 144 1.62 -1.95 42.49
CA LEU A 144 0.63 -2.92 41.94
C LEU A 144 1.24 -3.91 40.93
N VAL A 145 2.50 -3.74 40.53
CA VAL A 145 3.17 -4.69 39.66
C VAL A 145 3.48 -5.99 40.42
N ALA A 146 2.95 -7.10 39.91
CA ALA A 146 3.13 -8.43 40.52
C ALA A 146 4.54 -8.97 40.25
N ALA A 147 5.44 -8.77 41.16
CA ALA A 147 6.80 -9.34 41.11
C ALA A 147 6.89 -10.75 41.65
N ALA A 148 5.98 -11.14 42.53
CA ALA A 148 5.94 -12.45 43.17
C ALA A 148 4.99 -13.43 42.49
N ARG A 149 5.29 -14.73 42.59
CA ARG A 149 4.39 -15.82 42.21
C ARG A 149 4.43 -16.88 43.33
N LEU A 150 3.33 -17.07 44.00
CA LEU A 150 3.28 -17.85 45.23
C LEU A 150 2.05 -18.77 45.27
N ASP A 151 2.19 -19.90 45.99
CA ASP A 151 1.05 -20.74 46.39
C ASP A 151 0.32 -20.06 47.53
N THR A 152 -0.84 -19.50 47.24
CA THR A 152 -1.68 -18.73 48.18
C THR A 152 -2.49 -19.63 49.16
N SER A 153 -2.35 -20.98 49.05
CA SER A 153 -2.87 -21.91 50.05
C SER A 153 -1.88 -22.14 51.20
N ALA A 154 -0.61 -21.74 51.05
CA ALA A 154 0.39 -21.89 52.08
C ALA A 154 0.10 -20.99 53.30
N VAL A 155 0.47 -21.45 54.46
CA VAL A 155 0.35 -20.65 55.69
C VAL A 155 1.34 -19.49 55.63
N ASN A 156 0.83 -18.23 55.89
CA ASN A 156 1.61 -16.99 55.83
C ASN A 156 2.22 -16.65 54.47
N TRP A 157 1.59 -17.05 53.37
CA TRP A 157 2.05 -16.73 52.01
C TRP A 157 2.20 -15.22 51.79
N GLU A 158 1.34 -14.40 52.37
CA GLU A 158 1.35 -12.94 52.29
C GLU A 158 2.56 -12.29 52.95
N LYS A 159 3.31 -13.04 53.80
CA LYS A 159 4.55 -12.58 54.41
C LYS A 159 5.82 -13.06 53.71
N ALA A 160 5.66 -13.82 52.62
CA ALA A 160 6.78 -14.32 51.82
C ALA A 160 7.40 -13.21 50.93
N VAL A 161 7.88 -12.14 51.59
CA VAL A 161 8.50 -10.99 50.91
C VAL A 161 9.87 -11.42 50.33
N GLY A 162 10.23 -10.82 49.17
CA GLY A 162 11.50 -11.12 48.46
C GLY A 162 11.39 -12.17 47.37
N ASN A 163 10.21 -12.76 47.15
CA ASN A 163 9.98 -13.61 45.98
C ASN A 163 9.94 -12.76 44.70
N GLY A 164 10.80 -13.09 43.73
CA GLY A 164 10.89 -12.42 42.41
C GLY A 164 10.55 -13.33 41.24
N ASP A 165 9.87 -14.47 41.49
CA ASP A 165 9.64 -15.49 40.46
C ASP A 165 8.82 -14.95 39.28
N ASN A 166 7.79 -14.12 39.55
CA ASN A 166 7.00 -13.52 38.48
C ASN A 166 7.80 -12.51 37.66
N ALA A 167 8.75 -11.83 38.25
CA ALA A 167 9.64 -10.92 37.52
C ALA A 167 10.51 -11.64 36.49
N LEU A 168 10.90 -12.92 36.73
CA LEU A 168 11.58 -13.75 35.74
C LEU A 168 10.70 -14.08 34.54
N PHE A 169 9.39 -14.24 34.70
CA PHE A 169 8.47 -14.43 33.59
C PHE A 169 8.37 -13.18 32.71
N PHE A 170 8.33 -11.98 33.30
CA PHE A 170 8.41 -10.72 32.55
C PHE A 170 9.74 -10.63 31.76
N PHE A 171 10.85 -10.97 32.38
CA PHE A 171 12.15 -10.97 31.71
C PHE A 171 12.19 -11.92 30.52
N ASN A 172 11.61 -13.13 30.66
CA ASN A 172 11.60 -14.16 29.64
C ASN A 172 10.54 -13.91 28.57
N ALA A 173 9.56 -13.05 28.81
CA ALA A 173 8.47 -12.73 27.87
C ALA A 173 8.97 -12.24 26.50
N LYS A 174 10.11 -11.54 26.46
CA LYS A 174 10.73 -11.04 25.20
C LYS A 174 11.07 -12.15 24.21
N SER A 175 11.38 -13.37 24.73
CA SER A 175 11.78 -14.53 23.93
C SER A 175 10.68 -15.59 23.83
N ALA A 176 9.53 -15.35 24.47
CA ALA A 176 8.39 -16.26 24.43
C ALA A 176 7.81 -16.31 23.02
N LYS A 177 7.57 -17.52 22.52
CA LYS A 177 6.90 -17.74 21.24
C LYS A 177 5.39 -17.65 21.45
N LEU A 178 4.75 -16.77 20.67
CA LEU A 178 3.33 -16.48 20.80
C LEU A 178 2.56 -16.99 19.59
N THR A 179 1.48 -17.72 19.84
CA THR A 179 0.62 -18.26 18.77
C THR A 179 0.02 -17.14 17.92
N ASP A 180 -0.36 -16.03 18.55
CA ASP A 180 -0.93 -14.86 17.88
C ASP A 180 0.07 -14.13 16.98
N LEU A 181 1.36 -14.43 17.10
CA LEU A 181 2.45 -13.93 16.25
C LEU A 181 3.06 -15.04 15.37
N ASP A 182 2.24 -15.98 14.92
CA ASP A 182 2.64 -17.08 14.03
C ASP A 182 3.76 -17.97 14.64
N GLY A 183 3.81 -18.08 15.97
CA GLY A 183 4.82 -18.83 16.70
C GLY A 183 6.19 -18.13 16.82
N LEU A 184 6.26 -16.86 16.47
CA LEU A 184 7.44 -16.00 16.63
C LEU A 184 7.47 -15.35 18.02
N SER A 185 8.66 -14.93 18.45
CA SER A 185 8.76 -13.99 19.56
C SER A 185 8.35 -12.58 19.11
N MET A 186 8.02 -11.69 20.05
CA MET A 186 7.69 -10.30 19.74
C MET A 186 8.84 -9.61 18.98
N GLN A 187 10.09 -9.91 19.35
CA GLN A 187 11.27 -9.38 18.69
C GLN A 187 11.41 -9.90 17.25
N ASP A 188 11.28 -11.21 17.05
CA ASP A 188 11.38 -11.83 15.73
C ASP A 188 10.25 -11.35 14.80
N PHE A 189 9.04 -11.18 15.35
CA PHE A 189 7.90 -10.66 14.59
C PHE A 189 8.14 -9.21 14.14
N LEU A 190 8.68 -8.36 15.03
CA LEU A 190 9.04 -6.97 14.65
C LEU A 190 10.11 -6.92 13.56
N ILE A 191 11.12 -7.78 13.66
CA ILE A 191 12.16 -7.92 12.62
C ILE A 191 11.55 -8.39 11.31
N ALA A 192 10.66 -9.39 11.35
CA ALA A 192 9.97 -9.90 10.17
C ALA A 192 9.12 -8.80 9.49
N MET A 193 8.39 -7.99 10.27
CA MET A 193 7.65 -6.84 9.76
C MET A 193 8.57 -5.83 9.06
N GLY A 194 9.66 -5.44 9.71
CA GLY A 194 10.64 -4.50 9.14
C GLY A 194 11.26 -5.02 7.85
N THR A 195 11.63 -6.30 7.83
CA THR A 195 12.17 -6.97 6.64
C THR A 195 11.15 -7.00 5.50
N LYS A 196 9.90 -7.36 5.80
CA LYS A 196 8.80 -7.36 4.80
C LYS A 196 8.57 -5.97 4.21
N ALA A 197 8.57 -4.93 5.03
CA ALA A 197 8.43 -3.55 4.57
C ALA A 197 9.59 -3.11 3.68
N ALA A 198 10.83 -3.45 4.06
CA ALA A 198 12.02 -3.14 3.27
C ALA A 198 12.04 -3.85 1.92
N LEU A 199 11.69 -5.14 1.89
CA LEU A 199 11.59 -5.91 0.64
C LEU A 199 10.49 -5.37 -0.27
N SER A 200 9.33 -4.99 0.28
CA SER A 200 8.25 -4.39 -0.49
C SER A 200 8.67 -3.04 -1.10
N ALA A 201 9.39 -2.22 -0.36
CA ALA A 201 9.89 -0.94 -0.86
C ALA A 201 10.93 -1.12 -1.99
N ASP A 202 11.85 -2.07 -1.84
CA ASP A 202 12.86 -2.41 -2.86
C ASP A 202 12.21 -2.94 -4.14
N ASP A 203 11.20 -3.83 -4.01
CA ASP A 203 10.47 -4.36 -5.15
C ASP A 203 9.69 -3.28 -5.90
N LEU A 204 9.00 -2.40 -5.19
CA LEU A 204 8.30 -1.26 -5.78
C LEU A 204 9.25 -0.30 -6.49
N GLN A 205 10.45 -0.05 -5.92
CA GLN A 205 11.47 0.77 -6.57
C GLN A 205 11.95 0.14 -7.88
N LYS A 206 12.26 -1.15 -7.87
CA LYS A 206 12.66 -1.89 -9.07
C LYS A 206 11.58 -1.88 -10.15
N GLN A 207 10.33 -2.02 -9.76
CA GLN A 207 9.20 -1.91 -10.70
C GLN A 207 9.09 -0.50 -11.29
N ALA A 208 9.25 0.54 -10.49
CA ALA A 208 9.23 1.92 -10.96
C ALA A 208 10.36 2.21 -11.96
N ASP A 209 11.59 1.75 -11.66
CA ASP A 209 12.75 1.90 -12.55
C ASP A 209 12.56 1.16 -13.87
N ALA A 210 12.00 -0.07 -13.82
CA ALA A 210 11.68 -0.84 -15.03
C ALA A 210 10.62 -0.13 -15.89
N GLN A 211 9.56 0.41 -15.28
CA GLN A 211 8.53 1.17 -16.00
C GLN A 211 9.10 2.46 -16.60
N GLY A 212 9.98 3.16 -15.87
CA GLY A 212 10.71 4.32 -16.38
C GLY A 212 11.49 3.98 -17.66
N SER A 213 12.25 2.89 -17.63
CA SER A 213 13.02 2.43 -18.80
C SER A 213 12.14 2.07 -20.01
N ILE A 214 10.96 1.51 -19.77
CA ILE A 214 9.98 1.23 -20.84
C ILE A 214 9.45 2.54 -21.44
N VAL A 215 9.09 3.51 -20.61
CA VAL A 215 8.62 4.82 -21.07
C VAL A 215 9.69 5.53 -21.90
N ASP A 216 10.94 5.51 -21.47
CA ASP A 216 12.06 6.09 -22.21
C ASP A 216 12.28 5.38 -23.56
N SER A 217 12.17 4.05 -23.58
CA SER A 217 12.26 3.27 -24.82
C SER A 217 11.14 3.62 -25.81
N ILE A 218 9.91 3.75 -25.33
CA ILE A 218 8.76 4.16 -26.15
C ILE A 218 8.95 5.58 -26.68
N ASN A 219 9.39 6.51 -25.84
CA ASN A 219 9.66 7.88 -26.25
C ASN A 219 10.73 7.95 -27.34
N ASN A 220 11.80 7.17 -27.22
CA ASN A 220 12.84 7.07 -28.22
C ASN A 220 12.33 6.48 -29.54
N GLN A 221 11.44 5.47 -29.47
CA GLN A 221 10.78 4.94 -30.68
C GLN A 221 9.89 5.99 -31.36
N ILE A 222 9.08 6.71 -30.58
CA ILE A 222 8.23 7.79 -31.10
C ILE A 222 9.11 8.86 -31.77
N LEU A 223 10.19 9.28 -31.14
CA LEU A 223 11.12 10.26 -31.73
C LEU A 223 11.79 9.72 -33.01
N SER A 224 12.09 8.42 -33.08
CA SER A 224 12.66 7.80 -34.27
C SER A 224 11.67 7.71 -35.44
N GLU A 225 10.39 7.49 -35.15
CA GLU A 225 9.35 7.36 -36.19
C GLU A 225 8.73 8.71 -36.60
N THR A 226 8.59 9.64 -35.65
CA THR A 226 7.92 10.94 -35.85
C THR A 226 8.88 12.12 -35.90
N GLY A 227 10.13 11.90 -35.47
CA GLY A 227 11.16 12.92 -35.48
C GLY A 227 11.48 13.36 -36.91
N VAL A 228 11.36 14.66 -37.18
CA VAL A 228 11.77 15.24 -38.47
C VAL A 228 13.28 15.25 -38.53
N ASN A 229 13.86 14.46 -39.44
CA ASN A 229 15.29 14.57 -39.77
C ASN A 229 15.50 15.84 -40.61
N LEU A 230 16.02 16.88 -39.97
CA LEU A 230 16.26 18.18 -40.63
C LEU A 230 17.15 18.07 -41.86
N ASP A 231 18.13 17.16 -41.89
CA ASP A 231 19.02 16.96 -43.03
C ASP A 231 18.26 16.31 -44.21
N GLU A 232 17.34 15.41 -43.95
CA GLU A 232 16.49 14.80 -44.96
C GLU A 232 15.46 15.78 -45.51
N GLU A 233 14.83 16.59 -44.66
CA GLU A 233 13.91 17.64 -45.07
C GLU A 233 14.63 18.73 -45.84
N LEU A 234 15.86 19.10 -45.44
CA LEU A 234 16.67 20.06 -46.18
C LEU A 234 17.05 19.53 -47.57
N SER A 235 17.41 18.26 -47.67
CA SER A 235 17.68 17.57 -48.95
C SER A 235 16.44 17.53 -49.87
N ASN A 236 15.29 17.19 -49.30
CA ASN A 236 14.01 17.22 -50.00
C ASN A 236 13.67 18.65 -50.46
N MET A 237 13.87 19.66 -49.64
CA MET A 237 13.64 21.04 -50.00
C MET A 237 14.54 21.48 -51.18
N ILE A 238 15.82 21.10 -51.18
CA ILE A 238 16.73 21.39 -52.29
C ILE A 238 16.24 20.72 -53.58
N ILE A 239 15.81 19.46 -53.52
CA ILE A 239 15.23 18.71 -54.69
C ILE A 239 13.99 19.42 -55.23
N TYR A 240 13.07 19.83 -54.35
CA TYR A 240 11.88 20.58 -54.75
C TYR A 240 12.21 21.96 -55.35
N GLN A 241 13.20 22.70 -54.77
CA GLN A 241 13.66 23.96 -55.32
C GLN A 241 14.27 23.76 -56.75
N GLN A 242 15.07 22.69 -56.95
CA GLN A 242 15.64 22.39 -58.27
C GLN A 242 14.53 22.02 -59.25
N GLY A 243 13.55 21.22 -58.83
CA GLY A 243 12.37 20.88 -59.64
C GLY A 243 11.53 22.10 -60.02
N TYR A 244 11.33 23.02 -59.11
CA TYR A 244 10.64 24.30 -59.37
C TYR A 244 11.41 25.13 -60.39
N ASN A 245 12.73 25.30 -60.23
CA ASN A 245 13.58 26.04 -61.12
C ASN A 245 13.63 25.42 -62.54
N ALA A 246 13.66 24.08 -62.63
CA ALA A 246 13.60 23.37 -63.90
C ALA A 246 12.26 23.58 -64.62
N SER A 247 11.17 23.50 -63.88
CA SER A 247 9.80 23.75 -64.39
C SER A 247 9.63 25.19 -64.88
N ALA A 248 10.16 26.19 -64.14
CA ALA A 248 10.11 27.58 -64.52
C ALA A 248 10.89 27.84 -65.82
N ARG A 249 12.08 27.20 -65.99
CA ARG A 249 12.85 27.29 -67.21
C ARG A 249 12.14 26.65 -68.40
N MET A 250 11.53 25.47 -68.17
CA MET A 250 10.71 24.78 -69.19
C MET A 250 9.53 25.67 -69.64
N PHE A 251 8.84 26.29 -68.72
CA PHE A 251 7.77 27.22 -69.02
C PHE A 251 8.24 28.41 -69.86
N SER A 252 9.38 29.04 -69.48
CA SER A 252 9.96 30.14 -70.27
C SER A 252 10.29 29.68 -71.69
N THR A 253 10.91 28.53 -71.86
CA THR A 253 11.22 27.97 -73.22
C THR A 253 9.96 27.71 -74.03
N CYS A 254 8.91 27.17 -73.39
CA CYS A 254 7.61 27.01 -74.08
C CYS A 254 7.01 28.33 -74.55
N VAL A 255 7.09 29.38 -73.76
CA VAL A 255 6.65 30.73 -74.11
C VAL A 255 7.49 31.26 -75.31
N GLU A 256 8.78 31.13 -75.30
CA GLU A 256 9.66 31.55 -76.39
C GLU A 256 9.39 30.83 -77.70
N VAL A 257 9.16 29.48 -77.64
CA VAL A 257 8.78 28.67 -78.79
C VAL A 257 7.42 29.13 -79.32
N PHE A 258 6.45 29.38 -78.45
CA PHE A 258 5.12 29.88 -78.82
C PHE A 258 5.18 31.22 -79.50
N ASP A 259 5.98 32.17 -78.92
CA ASP A 259 6.18 33.49 -79.52
C ASP A 259 6.85 33.38 -80.92
N THR A 260 7.81 32.47 -81.07
CA THR A 260 8.45 32.21 -82.37
C THR A 260 7.45 31.68 -83.40
N LEU A 261 6.60 30.74 -83.01
CA LEU A 261 5.54 30.16 -83.90
C LEU A 261 4.52 31.21 -84.30
N VAL A 262 4.09 32.08 -83.41
CA VAL A 262 3.16 33.19 -83.68
C VAL A 262 3.76 34.21 -84.62
N ASN A 263 5.06 34.48 -84.52
CA ASN A 263 5.77 35.43 -85.42
C ASN A 263 6.11 34.84 -86.80
N LEU A 264 6.22 33.50 -86.96
CA LEU A 264 6.42 32.86 -88.25
C LEU A 264 5.13 32.83 -89.14
N GLY A 265 3.98 33.08 -88.54
CA GLY A 265 2.67 33.10 -89.23
C GLY A 265 2.19 34.48 -89.65
N LYS A 266 3.04 35.51 -89.48
CA LYS A 266 2.86 36.85 -90.00
C LYS A 266 3.77 37.10 -91.20
#